data_eedf45ecf06ad449c89eac779f7b0452
#
_entry.id   eedf45ecf06ad449c89eac779f7b0452
#
_cell.length_a   1.000
_cell.length_b   1.000
_cell.length_c   1.000
_cell.angle_alpha   90.00
_cell.angle_beta   90.00
_cell.angle_gamma   90.00
#
_symmetry.space_group_name_H-M   'P 1'
#
loop_
_entity.id
_entity.type
_entity.pdbx_description
1 polymer ?
#
loop_
_entity_poly.entity_id
_entity_poly.type
_entity_poly.pdbx_seq_one_letter_code
_entity_poly.pdbx_strand_id
1 'polypeptide(L)'
;MKKLLVLGAALTLLSACGGPTWVYLRGLKPMNENDRRESNSVDIRIYQLKDDSRFNQATIDKLWTDDKAALGDDLVGMKQDTVYPGAADDREKEIKLGELPDSVRFIGVLALYPKEDDKGPRKMVLPKADAGTVLRFTGYHIDKEK
;
A
#
# COMPACT_ATOMS: atom_id res chain seq x y z
N MET A 1 50.89 -42.34 8.74
CA MET A 1 50.63 -40.96 8.26
C MET A 1 49.13 -40.80 8.05
N LYS A 2 48.44 -40.27 9.02
CA LYS A 2 46.97 -40.03 8.94
C LYS A 2 46.73 -38.62 8.45
N LYS A 3 46.19 -38.45 7.26
CA LYS A 3 45.75 -37.15 6.71
C LYS A 3 44.39 -36.82 7.29
N LEU A 4 44.32 -35.83 8.18
CA LEU A 4 43.07 -35.23 8.65
C LEU A 4 42.53 -34.28 7.54
N LEU A 5 41.42 -34.63 6.94
CA LEU A 5 40.67 -33.75 6.08
C LEU A 5 39.73 -32.93 6.97
N VAL A 6 40.06 -31.64 7.15
CA VAL A 6 39.17 -30.66 7.81
C VAL A 6 38.20 -30.14 6.75
N LEU A 7 36.97 -30.64 6.83
CA LEU A 7 35.85 -30.15 5.99
C LEU A 7 35.34 -28.86 6.61
N GLY A 8 35.77 -27.71 6.07
CA GLY A 8 35.26 -26.40 6.46
C GLY A 8 33.84 -26.18 5.98
N ALA A 9 32.84 -26.28 6.86
CA ALA A 9 31.47 -25.86 6.59
C ALA A 9 31.43 -24.34 6.50
N ALA A 10 31.39 -23.81 5.29
CA ALA A 10 31.09 -22.40 5.07
C ALA A 10 29.62 -22.13 5.38
N LEU A 11 29.34 -21.57 6.54
CA LEU A 11 28.04 -21.07 6.94
C LEU A 11 27.80 -19.76 6.18
N THR A 12 27.13 -19.82 5.04
CA THR A 12 26.64 -18.65 4.34
C THR A 12 25.48 -18.06 5.14
N LEU A 13 25.76 -17.06 5.96
CA LEU A 13 24.77 -16.19 6.56
C LEU A 13 24.08 -15.41 5.42
N LEU A 14 22.95 -15.90 4.94
CA LEU A 14 22.03 -15.12 4.15
C LEU A 14 21.47 -14.03 5.06
N SER A 15 22.14 -12.88 5.10
CA SER A 15 21.58 -11.66 5.64
C SER A 15 20.35 -11.31 4.80
N ALA A 16 19.16 -11.61 5.32
CA ALA A 16 17.93 -11.05 4.79
C ALA A 16 18.01 -9.53 5.05
N CYS A 17 18.59 -8.77 4.13
CA CYS A 17 18.53 -7.32 4.11
C CYS A 17 17.09 -6.90 3.78
N GLY A 18 16.22 -6.93 4.79
CA GLY A 18 14.92 -6.27 4.73
C GLY A 18 15.13 -4.78 4.96
N GLY A 19 15.22 -4.02 3.88
CA GLY A 19 15.21 -2.57 3.97
C GLY A 19 13.80 -2.02 4.26
N PRO A 20 13.68 -0.70 4.54
CA PRO A 20 12.38 -0.09 4.76
C PRO A 20 11.51 -0.18 3.51
N THR A 21 10.24 -0.50 3.72
CA THR A 21 9.23 -0.56 2.66
C THR A 21 8.64 0.83 2.43
N TRP A 22 8.47 1.19 1.16
CA TRP A 22 7.89 2.45 0.73
C TRP A 22 6.68 2.19 -0.16
N VAL A 23 5.71 3.11 -0.10
CA VAL A 23 4.59 3.18 -1.04
C VAL A 23 4.64 4.52 -1.74
N TYR A 24 4.48 4.51 -3.05
CA TYR A 24 4.56 5.69 -3.90
C TYR A 24 3.18 6.06 -4.41
N LEU A 25 2.78 7.32 -4.22
CA LEU A 25 1.45 7.82 -4.53
C LEU A 25 1.55 9.04 -5.45
N ARG A 26 0.71 9.09 -6.48
CA ARG A 26 0.62 10.22 -7.40
C ARG A 26 -0.83 10.65 -7.60
N GLY A 27 -1.15 11.88 -7.22
CA GLY A 27 -2.47 12.48 -7.51
C GLY A 27 -2.45 13.15 -8.87
N LEU A 28 -3.34 12.73 -9.78
CA LEU A 28 -3.46 13.27 -11.13
C LEU A 28 -4.80 14.01 -11.30
N LYS A 29 -4.77 15.18 -11.91
CA LYS A 29 -6.00 15.88 -12.29
C LYS A 29 -6.62 15.25 -13.54
N PRO A 30 -7.97 15.15 -13.60
CA PRO A 30 -8.93 15.48 -12.54
C PRO A 30 -8.91 14.44 -11.43
N MET A 31 -9.04 14.85 -10.17
CA MET A 31 -9.09 13.97 -8.99
C MET A 31 -10.09 14.49 -7.97
N ASN A 32 -11.00 13.64 -7.50
CA ASN A 32 -11.97 13.99 -6.46
C ASN A 32 -12.66 15.34 -6.69
N GLU A 33 -13.21 15.50 -7.90
CA GLU A 33 -13.81 16.78 -8.31
C GLU A 33 -15.09 17.08 -7.55
N ASN A 34 -15.23 18.34 -7.14
CA ASN A 34 -16.49 18.88 -6.62
C ASN A 34 -17.46 19.28 -7.76
N ASP A 35 -18.62 19.80 -7.40
CA ASP A 35 -19.65 20.23 -8.36
C ASP A 35 -19.19 21.38 -9.29
N ARG A 36 -18.13 22.09 -8.90
CA ARG A 36 -17.49 23.14 -9.70
C ARG A 36 -16.38 22.62 -10.61
N ARG A 37 -16.18 21.30 -10.68
CA ARG A 37 -15.08 20.65 -11.41
C ARG A 37 -13.66 21.04 -10.91
N GLU A 38 -13.56 21.38 -9.64
CA GLU A 38 -12.28 21.63 -9.00
C GLU A 38 -11.77 20.31 -8.41
N SER A 39 -10.53 19.97 -8.74
CA SER A 39 -9.87 18.79 -8.16
C SER A 39 -9.55 19.03 -6.69
N ASN A 40 -9.88 18.07 -5.83
CA ASN A 40 -9.62 18.11 -4.41
C ASN A 40 -8.71 16.97 -3.96
N SER A 41 -8.15 17.11 -2.76
CA SER A 41 -7.43 16.03 -2.11
C SER A 41 -8.35 14.88 -1.74
N VAL A 42 -7.74 13.71 -1.49
CA VAL A 42 -8.44 12.52 -1.01
C VAL A 42 -7.68 11.95 0.18
N ASP A 43 -8.41 11.63 1.24
CA ASP A 43 -7.85 10.91 2.39
C ASP A 43 -7.71 9.43 2.07
N ILE A 44 -6.60 8.86 2.50
CA ILE A 44 -6.25 7.47 2.24
C ILE A 44 -5.87 6.74 3.53
N ARG A 45 -6.03 5.43 3.51
CA ARG A 45 -5.41 4.52 4.49
C ARG A 45 -4.60 3.45 3.79
N ILE A 46 -3.43 3.18 4.36
CA ILE A 46 -2.52 2.12 3.91
C ILE A 46 -2.46 1.10 5.02
N TYR A 47 -2.84 -0.13 4.69
CA TYR A 47 -2.93 -1.25 5.62
C TYR A 47 -1.81 -2.26 5.38
N GLN A 48 -1.21 -2.73 6.44
CA GLN A 48 -0.27 -3.84 6.45
C GLN A 48 -1.03 -5.10 6.84
N LEU A 49 -1.12 -6.06 5.92
CA LEU A 49 -2.03 -7.20 6.04
C LEU A 49 -1.29 -8.53 5.99
N LYS A 50 -1.72 -9.49 6.83
CA LYS A 50 -1.28 -10.89 6.74
C LYS A 50 -1.99 -11.63 5.61
N ASP A 51 -3.28 -11.37 5.43
CA ASP A 51 -4.14 -11.93 4.40
C ASP A 51 -5.01 -10.80 3.82
N ASP A 52 -5.37 -10.88 2.55
CA ASP A 52 -6.12 -9.85 1.85
C ASP A 52 -7.62 -10.12 1.75
N SER A 53 -8.07 -11.32 2.11
CA SER A 53 -9.46 -11.76 1.92
C SER A 53 -10.46 -10.87 2.65
N ARG A 54 -10.22 -10.55 3.92
CA ARG A 54 -11.10 -9.68 4.70
C ARG A 54 -11.12 -8.25 4.18
N PHE A 55 -9.95 -7.74 3.75
CA PHE A 55 -9.87 -6.41 3.14
C PHE A 55 -10.67 -6.34 1.83
N ASN A 56 -10.56 -7.36 0.98
CA ASN A 56 -11.29 -7.42 -0.28
C ASN A 56 -12.81 -7.52 -0.07
N GLN A 57 -13.28 -8.26 0.95
CA GLN A 57 -14.69 -8.44 1.26
C GLN A 57 -15.32 -7.25 2.00
N ALA A 58 -14.55 -6.52 2.81
CA ALA A 58 -15.05 -5.42 3.60
C ALA A 58 -15.49 -4.24 2.72
N THR A 59 -16.56 -3.56 3.12
CA THR A 59 -16.97 -2.30 2.49
C THR A 59 -16.02 -1.17 2.88
N ILE A 60 -16.00 -0.11 2.08
CA ILE A 60 -15.18 1.08 2.37
C ILE A 60 -15.60 1.72 3.68
N ASP A 61 -16.90 1.85 3.93
CA ASP A 61 -17.42 2.40 5.19
C ASP A 61 -16.95 1.60 6.40
N LYS A 62 -16.97 0.26 6.30
CA LYS A 62 -16.52 -0.61 7.40
C LYS A 62 -15.02 -0.47 7.66
N LEU A 63 -14.21 -0.44 6.60
CA LEU A 63 -12.77 -0.20 6.70
C LEU A 63 -12.45 1.19 7.25
N TRP A 64 -13.28 2.19 6.95
CA TRP A 64 -13.05 3.56 7.42
C TRP A 64 -13.50 3.78 8.86
N THR A 65 -14.64 3.20 9.26
CA THR A 65 -15.24 3.42 10.60
C THR A 65 -14.71 2.47 11.65
N ASP A 66 -14.41 1.21 11.28
CA ASP A 66 -14.03 0.15 12.23
C ASP A 66 -13.14 -0.90 11.55
N ASP A 67 -11.96 -0.47 11.12
CA ASP A 67 -10.99 -1.31 10.42
C ASP A 67 -10.51 -2.50 11.26
N LYS A 68 -10.38 -2.32 12.58
CA LYS A 68 -9.97 -3.39 13.49
C LYS A 68 -10.98 -4.53 13.53
N ALA A 69 -12.27 -4.21 13.60
CA ALA A 69 -13.31 -5.22 13.53
C ALA A 69 -13.44 -5.84 12.14
N ALA A 70 -13.25 -5.04 11.07
CA ALA A 70 -13.33 -5.51 9.71
C ALA A 70 -12.20 -6.49 9.36
N LEU A 71 -10.97 -6.19 9.79
CA LEU A 71 -9.76 -6.93 9.40
C LEU A 71 -9.31 -7.95 10.46
N GLY A 72 -9.66 -7.72 11.74
CA GLY A 72 -9.32 -8.64 12.83
C GLY A 72 -7.81 -8.92 12.88
N ASP A 73 -7.46 -10.20 13.00
CA ASP A 73 -6.06 -10.66 13.13
C ASP A 73 -5.21 -10.48 11.86
N ASP A 74 -5.84 -10.15 10.71
CA ASP A 74 -5.11 -9.89 9.46
C ASP A 74 -4.47 -8.49 9.47
N LEU A 75 -4.96 -7.58 10.31
CA LEU A 75 -4.41 -6.24 10.46
C LEU A 75 -3.14 -6.25 11.31
N VAL A 76 -2.00 -5.91 10.71
CA VAL A 76 -0.71 -5.73 11.41
C VAL A 76 -0.45 -4.27 11.73
N GLY A 77 -0.77 -3.38 10.81
CA GLY A 77 -0.59 -1.95 10.98
C GLY A 77 -1.38 -1.13 9.97
N MET A 78 -1.58 0.14 10.27
CA MET A 78 -2.27 1.08 9.40
C MET A 78 -1.62 2.46 9.47
N LYS A 79 -1.55 3.13 8.33
CA LYS A 79 -1.12 4.51 8.22
C LYS A 79 -2.15 5.31 7.44
N GLN A 80 -2.53 6.47 7.97
CA GLN A 80 -3.42 7.42 7.29
C GLN A 80 -2.62 8.57 6.71
N ASP A 81 -3.02 9.03 5.53
CA ASP A 81 -2.42 10.17 4.86
C ASP A 81 -3.41 10.81 3.88
N THR A 82 -3.00 11.87 3.19
CA THR A 82 -3.82 12.59 2.20
C THR A 82 -3.04 12.72 0.90
N VAL A 83 -3.67 12.38 -0.22
CA VAL A 83 -3.14 12.60 -1.57
C VAL A 83 -3.72 13.89 -2.14
N TYR A 84 -2.85 14.76 -2.64
CA TYR A 84 -3.24 16.02 -3.27
C TYR A 84 -3.21 15.91 -4.79
N PRO A 85 -4.15 16.56 -5.50
CA PRO A 85 -4.14 16.60 -6.96
C PRO A 85 -2.88 17.32 -7.42
N GLY A 86 -2.17 16.73 -8.37
CA GLY A 86 -0.82 17.02 -8.82
C GLY A 86 -0.38 18.47 -8.72
N ALA A 87 0.71 18.68 -8.00
CA ALA A 87 1.51 19.88 -8.15
C ALA A 87 2.16 19.88 -9.55
N ALA A 88 2.55 21.06 -10.03
CA ALA A 88 3.09 21.27 -11.39
C ALA A 88 4.37 20.45 -11.73
N ASP A 89 4.93 19.76 -10.77
CA ASP A 89 6.19 19.02 -10.86
C ASP A 89 6.07 17.49 -10.78
N ASP A 90 4.84 16.92 -10.90
CA ASP A 90 4.56 15.47 -10.99
C ASP A 90 5.29 14.59 -9.94
N ARG A 91 5.65 15.17 -8.79
CA ARG A 91 6.37 14.42 -7.76
C ARG A 91 5.48 13.39 -7.10
N GLU A 92 6.01 12.20 -6.98
CA GLU A 92 5.41 11.14 -6.20
C GLU A 92 5.49 11.48 -4.71
N LYS A 93 4.42 11.17 -3.99
CA LYS A 93 4.43 11.20 -2.54
C LYS A 93 4.96 9.87 -2.04
N GLU A 94 6.05 9.90 -1.31
CA GLU A 94 6.66 8.73 -0.71
C GLU A 94 6.15 8.52 0.72
N ILE A 95 5.59 7.35 0.99
CA ILE A 95 5.14 6.98 2.34
C ILE A 95 5.98 5.83 2.85
N LYS A 96 6.80 6.12 3.86
CA LYS A 96 7.60 5.11 4.53
C LYS A 96 6.74 4.28 5.47
N LEU A 97 6.68 2.98 5.24
CA LEU A 97 6.04 2.02 6.13
C LEU A 97 7.01 1.45 7.17
N GLY A 98 8.32 1.61 6.94
CA GLY A 98 9.36 1.03 7.77
C GLY A 98 9.67 -0.42 7.42
N GLU A 99 10.36 -1.10 8.31
CA GLU A 99 10.59 -2.54 8.19
C GLU A 99 9.30 -3.29 8.53
N LEU A 100 8.77 -4.02 7.55
CA LEU A 100 7.55 -4.78 7.75
C LEU A 100 7.86 -6.14 8.35
N PRO A 101 7.11 -6.58 9.39
CA PRO A 101 7.20 -7.94 9.90
C PRO A 101 7.06 -8.99 8.79
N ASP A 102 7.67 -10.16 8.97
CA ASP A 102 7.56 -11.27 8.01
C ASP A 102 6.12 -11.76 7.82
N SER A 103 5.28 -11.55 8.82
CA SER A 103 3.85 -11.87 8.75
C SER A 103 3.07 -11.00 7.78
N VAL A 104 3.57 -9.81 7.42
CA VAL A 104 2.93 -8.94 6.42
C VAL A 104 3.21 -9.49 5.02
N ARG A 105 2.15 -9.81 4.31
CA ARG A 105 2.19 -10.35 2.94
C ARG A 105 1.60 -9.41 1.91
N PHE A 106 0.69 -8.50 2.34
CA PHE A 106 -0.04 -7.60 1.46
C PHE A 106 -0.05 -6.17 2.01
N ILE A 107 -0.17 -5.23 1.07
CA ILE A 107 -0.42 -3.81 1.35
C ILE A 107 -1.78 -3.47 0.76
N GLY A 108 -2.74 -3.13 1.62
CA GLY A 108 -4.04 -2.61 1.21
C GLY A 108 -4.01 -1.09 1.14
N VAL A 109 -4.58 -0.50 0.09
CA VAL A 109 -4.73 0.94 -0.03
C VAL A 109 -6.20 1.26 -0.25
N LEU A 110 -6.73 2.18 0.54
CA LEU A 110 -8.10 2.66 0.50
C LEU A 110 -8.11 4.17 0.29
N ALA A 111 -8.88 4.65 -0.68
CA ALA A 111 -9.15 6.07 -0.90
C ALA A 111 -10.60 6.41 -0.55
N LEU A 112 -10.78 7.43 0.29
CA LEU A 112 -12.11 7.89 0.73
C LEU A 112 -12.73 8.83 -0.30
N TYR A 113 -12.99 8.32 -1.50
CA TYR A 113 -13.76 9.05 -2.49
C TYR A 113 -15.25 9.05 -2.15
N PRO A 114 -15.99 10.14 -2.42
CA PRO A 114 -17.41 10.27 -2.08
C PRO A 114 -18.33 9.42 -2.95
N LYS A 115 -17.84 8.97 -4.09
CA LYS A 115 -18.61 8.15 -5.06
C LYS A 115 -17.73 7.12 -5.75
N GLU A 116 -18.39 6.15 -6.37
CA GLU A 116 -17.73 5.14 -7.19
C GLU A 116 -17.41 5.69 -8.57
N ASP A 117 -16.38 5.10 -9.18
CA ASP A 117 -15.97 5.36 -10.55
C ASP A 117 -16.01 4.04 -11.33
N ASP A 118 -16.62 4.05 -12.51
CA ASP A 118 -16.65 2.87 -13.39
C ASP A 118 -15.29 2.56 -14.04
N LYS A 119 -14.31 3.48 -13.90
CA LYS A 119 -12.96 3.34 -14.44
C LYS A 119 -12.00 2.57 -13.54
N GLY A 120 -12.31 2.44 -12.27
CA GLY A 120 -11.44 1.72 -11.35
C GLY A 120 -11.90 1.69 -9.90
N PRO A 121 -11.19 0.96 -9.04
CA PRO A 121 -11.58 0.74 -7.65
C PRO A 121 -11.16 1.90 -6.74
N ARG A 122 -11.89 2.07 -5.64
CA ARG A 122 -11.53 2.97 -4.53
C ARG A 122 -10.62 2.31 -3.49
N LYS A 123 -10.42 1.02 -3.57
CA LYS A 123 -9.47 0.26 -2.74
C LYS A 123 -8.72 -0.77 -3.57
N MET A 124 -7.48 -1.03 -3.19
CA MET A 124 -6.59 -1.92 -3.95
C MET A 124 -5.68 -2.68 -2.99
N VAL A 125 -5.32 -3.90 -3.37
CA VAL A 125 -4.31 -4.70 -2.66
C VAL A 125 -3.10 -4.92 -3.56
N LEU A 126 -1.93 -4.82 -2.96
CA LEU A 126 -0.65 -5.16 -3.57
C LEU A 126 0.00 -6.30 -2.76
N PRO A 127 0.60 -7.32 -3.39
CA PRO A 127 1.58 -8.15 -2.72
C PRO A 127 2.70 -7.28 -2.11
N LYS A 128 3.23 -7.67 -0.95
CA LYS A 128 4.34 -6.94 -0.29
C LYS A 128 5.52 -6.70 -1.24
N ALA A 129 5.82 -7.66 -2.13
CA ALA A 129 6.89 -7.54 -3.12
C ALA A 129 6.67 -6.39 -4.12
N ASP A 130 5.41 -5.98 -4.34
CA ASP A 130 5.02 -4.93 -5.28
C ASP A 130 4.81 -3.57 -4.58
N ALA A 131 5.19 -3.42 -3.32
CA ALA A 131 4.98 -2.19 -2.54
C ALA A 131 5.60 -0.95 -3.20
N GLY A 132 6.69 -1.11 -3.95
CA GLY A 132 7.34 -0.03 -4.71
C GLY A 132 6.58 0.43 -5.97
N THR A 133 5.44 -0.18 -6.30
CA THR A 133 4.62 0.25 -7.43
C THR A 133 4.00 1.62 -7.15
N VAL A 134 4.08 2.53 -8.13
CA VAL A 134 3.42 3.83 -8.04
C VAL A 134 1.92 3.66 -8.21
N LEU A 135 1.15 4.14 -7.25
CA LEU A 135 -0.31 4.19 -7.30
C LEU A 135 -0.77 5.58 -7.72
N ARG A 136 -1.57 5.65 -8.78
CA ARG A 136 -2.15 6.87 -9.31
C ARG A 136 -3.56 7.05 -8.79
N PHE A 137 -3.85 8.23 -8.28
CA PHE A 137 -5.16 8.66 -7.81
C PHE A 137 -5.70 9.66 -8.83
N THR A 138 -6.78 9.30 -9.51
CA THR A 138 -7.39 10.12 -10.57
C THR A 138 -8.90 9.86 -10.62
N GLY A 139 -9.69 10.83 -11.09
CA GLY A 139 -11.15 10.69 -11.02
C GLY A 139 -11.60 10.40 -9.60
N TYR A 140 -12.20 9.22 -9.39
CA TYR A 140 -12.60 8.69 -8.08
C TYR A 140 -12.07 7.26 -7.86
N HIS A 141 -10.91 6.94 -8.41
CA HIS A 141 -10.34 5.60 -8.36
C HIS A 141 -8.82 5.60 -8.20
N ILE A 142 -8.28 4.39 -7.97
CA ILE A 142 -6.86 4.11 -7.85
C ILE A 142 -6.42 3.23 -9.00
N ASP A 143 -5.34 3.59 -9.68
CA ASP A 143 -4.69 2.82 -10.73
C ASP A 143 -3.26 2.45 -10.33
N LYS A 144 -2.72 1.39 -10.94
CA LYS A 144 -1.28 1.13 -10.93
C LYS A 144 -0.62 1.82 -12.13
N GLU A 145 0.50 2.49 -11.89
CA GLU A 145 1.34 2.94 -12.99
C GLU A 145 2.00 1.74 -13.68
N LYS A 146 1.94 1.71 -14.99
CA LYS A 146 2.52 0.63 -15.83
C LYS A 146 3.99 0.90 -16.10
#